data_8bf8c80870a093242dd63a73197cdf7b
#
_entry.id   8bf8c80870a093242dd63a73197cdf7b
#
_cell.length_a   1.000
_cell.length_b   1.000
_cell.length_c   1.000
_cell.angle_alpha   90.00
_cell.angle_beta   90.00
_cell.angle_gamma   90.00
#
_symmetry.space_group_name_H-M   'P 1'
#
loop_
_entity.id
_entity.type
_entity.pdbx_description
1 polymer ?
#
loop_
_entity_poly.entity_id
_entity_poly.type
_entity_poly.pdbx_seq_one_letter_code
_entity_poly.pdbx_strand_id
1 'polypeptide(L)'
;MTGVFRATASVVLALGLGAGAQAQEVTLRLVSAFAENGTYVQRLLPWVQKVNAEGKGVLQINFIGGPKAIPTFEVGNAVKTGVVDVAMSTGAFYTNVMPESDFLKLTEITVAEQRKNGAFEAINKVWNEKGNMQYLARMVENQPFHIYTNKKIDKPDLTGQKIRITPVYRDFFQALNANVITTPPGEVYTALERGVVDGYGWPIGGIFDLKWDEKTKFRIDPGFYDAEVSIVMNLDAYKRLTPAQKAFLDKQMLALEAMNGFWATYGKDEAARQEKAGIQTIRFDAAGTKAFVDKAYDAGWGGAMKANPEFAKKLKTLTSK
;
A
#
# COMPACT_ATOMS: atom_id res chain seq x y z
N MET A 1 -9.26 -5.31 94.79
CA MET A 1 -9.07 -4.20 93.81
C MET A 1 -8.76 -4.78 92.45
N THR A 2 -9.77 -4.89 91.63
CA THR A 2 -9.73 -5.57 90.34
C THR A 2 -9.71 -4.50 89.25
N GLY A 3 -8.57 -4.42 88.52
CA GLY A 3 -8.41 -3.50 87.39
C GLY A 3 -8.81 -4.20 86.09
N VAL A 4 -9.82 -3.65 85.37
CA VAL A 4 -10.30 -4.14 84.10
C VAL A 4 -9.53 -3.39 82.98
N PHE A 5 -8.71 -4.10 82.22
CA PHE A 5 -8.11 -3.59 80.98
C PHE A 5 -9.10 -3.72 79.81
N ARG A 6 -9.52 -2.61 79.25
CA ARG A 6 -10.26 -2.54 77.97
C ARG A 6 -9.28 -2.48 76.83
N ALA A 7 -9.26 -3.51 76.01
CA ALA A 7 -8.55 -3.51 74.73
C ALA A 7 -9.44 -2.87 73.67
N THR A 8 -9.02 -1.75 73.13
CA THR A 8 -9.61 -1.13 71.91
C THR A 8 -8.99 -1.71 70.66
N ALA A 9 -9.75 -2.48 69.90
CA ALA A 9 -9.35 -3.00 68.61
C ALA A 9 -9.54 -1.92 67.55
N SER A 10 -8.45 -1.38 66.97
CA SER A 10 -8.49 -0.48 65.82
C SER A 10 -8.57 -1.29 64.53
N VAL A 11 -9.72 -1.24 63.88
CA VAL A 11 -9.89 -1.80 62.53
C VAL A 11 -9.29 -0.82 61.52
N VAL A 12 -8.15 -1.15 60.93
CA VAL A 12 -7.54 -0.43 59.81
C VAL A 12 -8.24 -0.91 58.53
N LEU A 13 -9.13 -0.08 58.01
CA LEU A 13 -9.75 -0.30 56.69
C LEU A 13 -8.72 0.03 55.61
N ALA A 14 -8.05 -0.96 55.06
CA ALA A 14 -7.17 -0.81 53.89
C ALA A 14 -8.04 -0.55 52.66
N LEU A 15 -8.24 0.71 52.29
CA LEU A 15 -8.74 1.12 50.98
C LEU A 15 -7.66 0.77 49.95
N GLY A 16 -7.78 -0.40 49.32
CA GLY A 16 -7.02 -0.77 48.15
C GLY A 16 -7.38 0.16 47.01
N LEU A 17 -6.58 1.21 46.80
CA LEU A 17 -6.55 1.97 45.56
C LEU A 17 -6.07 1.01 44.47
N GLY A 18 -7.00 0.42 43.77
CA GLY A 18 -6.73 -0.23 42.49
C GLY A 18 -6.30 0.86 41.51
N ALA A 19 -5.00 1.20 41.51
CA ALA A 19 -4.40 1.93 40.42
C ALA A 19 -4.54 1.05 39.16
N GLY A 20 -5.62 1.26 38.44
CA GLY A 20 -5.72 0.72 37.09
C GLY A 20 -4.46 1.15 36.34
N ALA A 21 -3.61 0.20 35.99
CA ALA A 21 -2.44 0.47 35.19
C ALA A 21 -2.94 1.12 33.89
N GLN A 22 -2.91 2.46 33.86
CA GLN A 22 -3.22 3.22 32.66
C GLN A 22 -2.15 2.83 31.66
N ALA A 23 -2.53 2.13 30.60
CA ALA A 23 -1.59 1.70 29.59
C ALA A 23 -0.86 2.94 29.08
N GLN A 24 0.46 2.93 29.17
CA GLN A 24 1.30 4.05 28.70
C GLN A 24 1.02 4.31 27.24
N GLU A 25 0.85 5.56 26.86
CA GLU A 25 0.72 6.00 25.48
C GLU A 25 1.90 5.47 24.66
N VAL A 26 1.61 4.88 23.50
CA VAL A 26 2.63 4.42 22.55
C VAL A 26 2.72 5.38 21.38
N THR A 27 3.94 5.71 20.93
CA THR A 27 4.17 6.47 19.70
C THR A 27 4.77 5.54 18.65
N LEU A 28 4.06 5.38 17.51
CA LEU A 28 4.50 4.57 16.38
C LEU A 28 5.17 5.45 15.33
N ARG A 29 6.38 5.06 14.89
CA ARG A 29 7.10 5.74 13.80
C ARG A 29 6.55 5.25 12.47
N LEU A 30 5.99 6.17 11.67
CA LEU A 30 5.44 5.89 10.35
C LEU A 30 6.31 6.52 9.27
N VAL A 31 6.71 5.73 8.27
CA VAL A 31 7.41 6.19 7.07
C VAL A 31 6.52 5.96 5.83
N SER A 32 6.69 6.80 4.81
CA SER A 32 6.08 6.60 3.50
C SER A 32 7.11 6.10 2.48
N ALA A 33 6.75 5.12 1.67
CA ALA A 33 7.52 4.74 0.48
C ALA A 33 7.33 5.69 -0.70
N PHE A 34 6.41 6.66 -0.59
CA PHE A 34 6.08 7.66 -1.60
C PHE A 34 6.55 9.04 -1.21
N ALA A 35 6.77 9.90 -2.21
CA ALA A 35 7.19 11.28 -2.02
C ALA A 35 6.16 12.07 -1.18
N GLU A 36 6.66 12.91 -0.28
CA GLU A 36 5.83 13.65 0.67
C GLU A 36 4.86 14.64 0.01
N ASN A 37 5.23 15.20 -1.15
CA ASN A 37 4.39 16.07 -1.93
C ASN A 37 3.36 15.34 -2.82
N GLY A 38 3.42 14.01 -2.90
CA GLY A 38 2.50 13.23 -3.72
C GLY A 38 1.12 13.06 -3.09
N THR A 39 0.10 12.91 -3.91
CA THR A 39 -1.31 12.82 -3.51
C THR A 39 -1.55 11.76 -2.42
N TYR A 40 -0.88 10.61 -2.48
CA TYR A 40 -1.05 9.56 -1.47
C TYR A 40 -0.65 10.04 -0.07
N VAL A 41 0.51 10.70 0.07
CA VAL A 41 0.98 11.22 1.36
C VAL A 41 0.15 12.41 1.80
N GLN A 42 -0.20 13.31 0.89
CA GLN A 42 -1.03 14.48 1.21
C GLN A 42 -2.43 14.08 1.73
N ARG A 43 -2.92 12.90 1.40
CA ARG A 43 -4.15 12.34 1.97
C ARG A 43 -3.94 11.56 3.26
N LEU A 44 -2.75 11.01 3.48
CA LEU A 44 -2.41 10.33 4.74
C LEU A 44 -2.24 11.33 5.89
N LEU A 45 -1.61 12.48 5.65
CA LEU A 45 -1.26 13.42 6.73
C LEU A 45 -2.44 13.95 7.55
N PRO A 46 -3.60 14.34 6.97
CA PRO A 46 -4.78 14.71 7.74
C PRO A 46 -5.32 13.55 8.60
N TRP A 47 -5.22 12.31 8.11
CA TRP A 47 -5.58 11.14 8.89
C TRP A 47 -4.62 10.95 10.08
N VAL A 48 -3.30 11.11 9.90
CA VAL A 48 -2.33 11.09 11.01
C VAL A 48 -2.66 12.15 12.07
N GLN A 49 -2.99 13.37 11.66
CA GLN A 49 -3.40 14.43 12.57
C GLN A 49 -4.66 14.05 13.38
N LYS A 50 -5.65 13.45 12.72
CA LYS A 50 -6.86 12.94 13.37
C LYS A 50 -6.56 11.83 14.37
N VAL A 51 -5.73 10.85 13.99
CA VAL A 51 -5.29 9.77 14.89
C VAL A 51 -4.64 10.35 16.14
N ASN A 52 -3.73 11.32 15.97
CA ASN A 52 -3.03 11.94 17.09
C ASN A 52 -3.97 12.78 17.97
N ALA A 53 -4.98 13.43 17.40
CA ALA A 53 -5.97 14.17 18.19
C ALA A 53 -6.85 13.24 19.03
N GLU A 54 -7.32 12.13 18.45
CA GLU A 54 -8.21 11.16 19.12
C GLU A 54 -7.45 10.17 20.02
N GLY A 55 -6.17 9.93 19.76
CA GLY A 55 -5.35 8.89 20.40
C GLY A 55 -4.55 9.36 21.60
N LYS A 56 -4.78 10.58 22.11
CA LYS A 56 -4.09 11.10 23.31
C LYS A 56 -4.27 10.16 24.50
N GLY A 57 -3.16 9.80 25.13
CA GLY A 57 -3.12 8.84 26.24
C GLY A 57 -3.21 7.36 25.81
N VAL A 58 -3.38 7.06 24.52
CA VAL A 58 -3.50 5.69 24.00
C VAL A 58 -2.42 5.39 22.97
N LEU A 59 -2.45 6.08 21.81
CA LEU A 59 -1.55 5.84 20.69
C LEU A 59 -1.38 7.10 19.85
N GLN A 60 -0.13 7.41 19.49
CA GLN A 60 0.25 8.49 18.61
C GLN A 60 1.00 7.94 17.38
N ILE A 61 0.98 8.65 16.28
CA ILE A 61 1.76 8.38 15.08
C ILE A 61 2.74 9.53 14.84
N ASN A 62 4.04 9.20 14.80
CA ASN A 62 5.09 10.12 14.36
C ASN A 62 5.43 9.84 12.89
N PHE A 63 4.97 10.68 11.99
CA PHE A 63 5.35 10.60 10.57
C PHE A 63 6.78 11.11 10.40
N ILE A 64 7.70 10.22 10.02
CA ILE A 64 9.14 10.51 9.93
C ILE A 64 9.60 10.91 8.52
N GLY A 65 8.71 10.91 7.53
CA GLY A 65 9.00 11.36 6.17
C GLY A 65 8.79 10.30 5.09
N GLY A 66 9.30 10.61 3.90
CA GLY A 66 9.20 9.79 2.69
C GLY A 66 10.55 9.18 2.29
N PRO A 67 10.82 9.02 0.96
CA PRO A 67 12.00 8.36 0.41
C PRO A 67 13.35 8.97 0.79
N LYS A 68 13.36 10.20 1.32
CA LYS A 68 14.57 10.82 1.90
C LYS A 68 14.92 10.26 3.27
N ALA A 69 13.92 9.83 4.04
CA ALA A 69 14.13 9.19 5.34
C ALA A 69 14.54 7.71 5.18
N ILE A 70 13.82 6.98 4.34
CA ILE A 70 14.13 5.58 3.99
C ILE A 70 13.87 5.39 2.49
N PRO A 71 14.84 4.93 1.69
CA PRO A 71 14.65 4.69 0.26
C PRO A 71 13.46 3.78 -0.03
N THR A 72 12.72 4.09 -1.09
CA THR A 72 11.45 3.44 -1.45
C THR A 72 11.47 1.91 -1.34
N PHE A 73 12.49 1.26 -1.88
CA PHE A 73 12.59 -0.21 -1.91
C PHE A 73 13.18 -0.83 -0.62
N GLU A 74 13.63 0.02 0.32
CA GLU A 74 14.13 -0.40 1.64
C GLU A 74 13.04 -0.33 2.73
N VAL A 75 11.92 0.33 2.45
CA VAL A 75 10.83 0.52 3.43
C VAL A 75 10.30 -0.82 3.96
N GLY A 76 10.10 -1.81 3.08
CA GLY A 76 9.64 -3.13 3.51
C GLY A 76 10.60 -3.83 4.47
N ASN A 77 11.91 -3.77 4.18
CA ASN A 77 12.92 -4.33 5.07
C ASN A 77 12.97 -3.58 6.40
N ALA A 78 12.84 -2.25 6.39
CA ALA A 78 12.81 -1.42 7.59
C ALA A 78 11.63 -1.78 8.53
N VAL A 79 10.45 -2.08 7.97
CA VAL A 79 9.29 -2.57 8.75
C VAL A 79 9.57 -3.98 9.27
N LYS A 80 10.03 -4.90 8.41
CA LYS A 80 10.31 -6.30 8.80
C LYS A 80 11.25 -6.38 9.99
N THR A 81 12.30 -5.57 9.99
CA THR A 81 13.35 -5.55 11.03
C THR A 81 13.03 -4.65 12.23
N GLY A 82 11.94 -3.89 12.21
CA GLY A 82 11.54 -2.98 13.29
C GLY A 82 12.34 -1.67 13.35
N VAL A 83 13.06 -1.31 12.29
CA VAL A 83 13.71 0.02 12.16
C VAL A 83 12.64 1.11 12.18
N VAL A 84 11.47 0.84 11.59
CA VAL A 84 10.25 1.62 11.75
C VAL A 84 9.09 0.73 12.17
N ASP A 85 8.10 1.31 12.84
CA ASP A 85 6.97 0.54 13.36
C ASP A 85 5.89 0.34 12.30
N VAL A 86 5.64 1.36 11.49
CA VAL A 86 4.57 1.40 10.48
C VAL A 86 5.09 1.96 9.16
N ALA A 87 4.59 1.47 8.06
CA ALA A 87 4.82 2.06 6.74
C ALA A 87 3.55 2.21 5.91
N MET A 88 3.47 3.29 5.16
CA MET A 88 2.62 3.42 3.99
C MET A 88 3.43 2.96 2.77
N SER A 89 3.06 1.85 2.18
CA SER A 89 3.77 1.26 1.04
C SER A 89 2.82 0.52 0.11
N THR A 90 3.34 0.02 -0.99
CA THR A 90 2.67 -0.94 -1.88
C THR A 90 3.46 -2.24 -1.90
N GLY A 91 2.77 -3.36 -2.10
CA GLY A 91 3.41 -4.67 -2.23
C GLY A 91 4.49 -4.71 -3.30
N ALA A 92 4.34 -3.91 -4.36
CA ALA A 92 5.33 -3.74 -5.42
C ALA A 92 6.73 -3.30 -4.95
N PHE A 93 6.83 -2.65 -3.77
CA PHE A 93 8.09 -2.06 -3.31
C PHE A 93 8.87 -2.93 -2.33
N TYR A 94 8.29 -4.06 -1.88
CA TYR A 94 8.97 -4.99 -0.96
C TYR A 94 8.89 -6.46 -1.39
N THR A 95 8.84 -6.70 -2.71
CA THR A 95 8.89 -8.06 -3.28
C THR A 95 10.22 -8.79 -3.00
N ASN A 96 11.28 -8.05 -2.71
CA ASN A 96 12.56 -8.57 -2.24
C ASN A 96 12.47 -9.13 -0.80
N VAL A 97 11.52 -8.66 -0.01
CA VAL A 97 11.24 -9.16 1.35
C VAL A 97 10.34 -10.38 1.30
N MET A 98 9.29 -10.30 0.48
CA MET A 98 8.32 -11.38 0.27
C MET A 98 7.66 -11.22 -1.12
N PRO A 99 7.86 -12.16 -2.03
CA PRO A 99 7.27 -12.10 -3.39
C PRO A 99 5.74 -12.02 -3.38
N GLU A 100 5.09 -12.59 -2.38
CA GLU A 100 3.64 -12.61 -2.22
C GLU A 100 3.01 -11.22 -2.11
N SER A 101 3.80 -10.22 -1.73
CA SER A 101 3.34 -8.83 -1.64
C SER A 101 2.85 -8.30 -3.00
N ASP A 102 3.39 -8.80 -4.10
CA ASP A 102 3.01 -8.42 -5.46
C ASP A 102 1.63 -8.96 -5.90
N PHE A 103 1.08 -9.97 -5.18
CA PHE A 103 -0.18 -10.58 -5.58
C PHE A 103 -1.39 -9.67 -5.36
N LEU A 104 -1.27 -8.70 -4.47
CA LEU A 104 -2.38 -7.80 -4.12
C LEU A 104 -2.87 -6.95 -5.29
N LYS A 105 -2.02 -6.68 -6.28
CA LYS A 105 -2.38 -6.01 -7.53
C LYS A 105 -3.45 -6.74 -8.36
N LEU A 106 -3.56 -8.06 -8.15
CA LEU A 106 -4.44 -8.95 -8.92
C LEU A 106 -5.84 -9.08 -8.30
N THR A 107 -6.06 -8.45 -7.14
CA THR A 107 -7.35 -8.51 -6.46
C THR A 107 -8.35 -7.57 -7.11
N GLU A 108 -9.57 -8.07 -7.42
CA GLU A 108 -10.60 -7.36 -8.18
C GLU A 108 -11.77 -6.88 -7.33
N ILE A 109 -11.73 -7.18 -6.03
CA ILE A 109 -12.74 -6.78 -5.05
C ILE A 109 -12.18 -5.76 -4.06
N THR A 110 -13.06 -4.96 -3.45
CA THR A 110 -12.68 -3.95 -2.47
C THR A 110 -12.10 -4.57 -1.19
N VAL A 111 -11.31 -3.79 -0.44
CA VAL A 111 -10.81 -4.24 0.87
C VAL A 111 -11.95 -4.54 1.84
N ALA A 112 -13.06 -3.82 1.75
CA ALA A 112 -14.25 -4.08 2.56
C ALA A 112 -14.88 -5.45 2.26
N GLU A 113 -14.86 -5.90 1.01
CA GLU A 113 -15.26 -7.25 0.63
C GLU A 113 -14.24 -8.29 1.07
N GLN A 114 -12.93 -8.00 0.94
CA GLN A 114 -11.86 -8.88 1.41
C GLN A 114 -11.94 -9.15 2.92
N ARG A 115 -12.32 -8.15 3.73
CA ARG A 115 -12.55 -8.32 5.18
C ARG A 115 -13.75 -9.24 5.49
N LYS A 116 -14.75 -9.29 4.61
CA LYS A 116 -15.96 -10.11 4.82
C LYS A 116 -15.80 -11.56 4.37
N ASN A 117 -14.96 -11.83 3.36
CA ASN A 117 -14.85 -13.15 2.75
C ASN A 117 -13.62 -13.95 3.17
N GLY A 118 -12.81 -13.43 4.10
CA GLY A 118 -11.61 -14.07 4.63
C GLY A 118 -10.34 -13.85 3.82
N ALA A 119 -10.36 -13.04 2.76
CA ALA A 119 -9.15 -12.72 1.99
C ALA A 119 -8.18 -11.87 2.82
N PHE A 120 -8.69 -10.92 3.61
CA PHE A 120 -7.88 -10.06 4.47
C PHE A 120 -7.11 -10.86 5.53
N GLU A 121 -7.74 -11.86 6.15
CA GLU A 121 -7.12 -12.78 7.10
C GLU A 121 -6.09 -13.68 6.41
N ALA A 122 -6.37 -14.14 5.19
CA ALA A 122 -5.42 -14.93 4.41
C ALA A 122 -4.16 -14.12 4.05
N ILE A 123 -4.31 -12.84 3.70
CA ILE A 123 -3.22 -11.90 3.49
C ILE A 123 -2.41 -11.77 4.79
N ASN A 124 -3.06 -11.44 5.91
CA ASN A 124 -2.37 -11.28 7.19
C ASN A 124 -1.59 -12.52 7.61
N LYS A 125 -2.12 -13.71 7.40
CA LYS A 125 -1.39 -14.94 7.71
C LYS A 125 -0.04 -14.98 6.99
N VAL A 126 -0.01 -14.70 5.69
CA VAL A 126 1.23 -14.72 4.90
C VAL A 126 2.17 -13.58 5.29
N TRP A 127 1.64 -12.36 5.53
CA TRP A 127 2.44 -11.22 5.98
C TRP A 127 3.08 -11.44 7.35
N ASN A 128 2.34 -12.09 8.27
CA ASN A 128 2.88 -12.43 9.59
C ASN A 128 3.99 -13.49 9.48
N GLU A 129 3.78 -14.55 8.71
CA GLU A 129 4.69 -15.69 8.62
C GLU A 129 5.99 -15.36 7.86
N LYS A 130 5.89 -14.62 6.76
CA LYS A 130 7.01 -14.37 5.85
C LYS A 130 7.64 -12.98 5.98
N GLY A 131 6.80 -11.99 6.24
CA GLY A 131 7.20 -10.58 6.29
C GLY A 131 7.55 -10.06 7.68
N ASN A 132 7.19 -10.77 8.76
CA ASN A 132 7.14 -10.21 10.11
C ASN A 132 6.33 -8.90 10.16
N MET A 133 5.22 -8.86 9.40
CA MET A 133 4.37 -7.69 9.25
C MET A 133 2.93 -8.03 9.56
N GLN A 134 2.20 -7.05 10.08
CA GLN A 134 0.74 -7.00 10.16
C GLN A 134 0.24 -6.09 9.04
N TYR A 135 -0.61 -6.61 8.15
CA TYR A 135 -1.31 -5.83 7.14
C TYR A 135 -2.50 -5.16 7.83
N LEU A 136 -2.51 -3.82 7.91
CA LEU A 136 -3.49 -3.09 8.73
C LEU A 136 -4.65 -2.54 7.91
N ALA A 137 -4.37 -1.96 6.75
CA ALA A 137 -5.37 -1.34 5.90
C ALA A 137 -4.90 -1.22 4.45
N ARG A 138 -5.86 -1.17 3.51
CA ARG A 138 -5.65 -0.73 2.12
C ARG A 138 -6.25 0.64 1.95
N MET A 139 -5.42 1.66 1.79
CA MET A 139 -5.87 3.05 1.68
C MET A 139 -6.06 3.54 0.25
N VAL A 140 -5.63 2.77 -0.74
CA VAL A 140 -5.82 3.06 -2.17
C VAL A 140 -6.32 1.82 -2.88
N GLU A 141 -7.39 1.98 -3.63
CA GLU A 141 -7.99 1.01 -4.55
C GLU A 141 -8.71 1.75 -5.68
N ASN A 142 -9.15 1.05 -6.71
CA ASN A 142 -9.79 1.64 -7.89
C ASN A 142 -8.88 2.63 -8.63
N GLN A 143 -7.58 2.31 -8.67
CA GLN A 143 -6.57 3.06 -9.40
C GLN A 143 -5.86 2.11 -10.38
N PRO A 144 -6.45 1.84 -11.56
CA PRO A 144 -5.83 0.94 -12.53
C PRO A 144 -4.46 1.45 -12.95
N PHE A 145 -3.54 0.53 -13.16
CA PHE A 145 -2.26 0.83 -13.77
C PHE A 145 -2.40 1.03 -15.28
N HIS A 146 -1.60 1.92 -15.83
CA HIS A 146 -1.48 2.16 -17.25
C HIS A 146 -0.03 2.06 -17.71
N ILE A 147 0.17 1.84 -19.01
CA ILE A 147 1.44 2.02 -19.68
C ILE A 147 1.43 3.43 -20.27
N TYR A 148 2.48 4.19 -19.99
CA TYR A 148 2.73 5.52 -20.54
C TYR A 148 3.96 5.46 -21.44
N THR A 149 3.90 6.06 -22.63
CA THR A 149 4.99 6.01 -23.59
C THR A 149 5.22 7.34 -24.30
N ASN A 150 6.43 7.53 -24.83
CA ASN A 150 6.77 8.62 -25.75
C ASN A 150 6.64 8.22 -27.22
N LYS A 151 6.44 6.93 -27.49
CA LYS A 151 6.26 6.36 -28.82
C LYS A 151 4.87 5.75 -28.94
N LYS A 152 4.20 6.04 -30.06
CA LYS A 152 2.90 5.43 -30.34
C LYS A 152 3.07 3.95 -30.64
N ILE A 153 2.13 3.14 -30.16
CA ILE A 153 1.98 1.74 -30.53
C ILE A 153 0.60 1.51 -31.11
N ASP A 154 0.50 0.64 -32.10
CA ASP A 154 -0.78 0.32 -32.78
C ASP A 154 -1.36 -1.03 -32.35
N LYS A 155 -0.59 -1.82 -31.65
CA LYS A 155 -0.94 -3.14 -31.07
C LYS A 155 -0.30 -3.30 -29.72
N PRO A 156 -0.77 -4.23 -28.86
CA PRO A 156 -0.19 -4.48 -27.54
C PRO A 156 1.17 -5.20 -27.62
N ASP A 157 2.16 -4.50 -28.14
CA ASP A 157 3.54 -4.96 -28.37
C ASP A 157 4.51 -3.80 -28.07
N LEU A 158 5.45 -4.01 -27.16
CA LEU A 158 6.45 -3.02 -26.72
C LEU A 158 7.85 -3.37 -27.24
N THR A 159 7.95 -4.19 -28.30
CA THR A 159 9.23 -4.55 -28.93
C THR A 159 10.04 -3.29 -29.24
N GLY A 160 11.31 -3.29 -28.83
CA GLY A 160 12.25 -2.18 -29.04
C GLY A 160 12.05 -0.99 -28.11
N GLN A 161 11.10 -1.02 -27.18
CA GLN A 161 10.93 0.02 -26.18
C GLN A 161 11.58 -0.35 -24.85
N LYS A 162 12.24 0.61 -24.24
CA LYS A 162 12.78 0.54 -22.89
C LYS A 162 11.73 1.11 -21.93
N ILE A 163 11.13 0.25 -21.12
CA ILE A 163 10.04 0.67 -20.23
C ILE A 163 10.49 0.58 -18.78
N ARG A 164 10.36 1.70 -18.08
CA ARG A 164 10.58 1.75 -16.64
C ARG A 164 9.50 0.95 -15.92
N ILE A 165 9.93 0.15 -14.97
CA ILE A 165 9.05 -0.64 -14.12
C ILE A 165 9.38 -0.48 -12.64
N THR A 166 8.42 -0.84 -11.80
CA THR A 166 8.63 -1.48 -10.50
C THR A 166 8.38 -2.98 -10.67
N PRO A 167 8.74 -3.83 -9.71
CA PRO A 167 8.56 -5.29 -9.86
C PRO A 167 7.15 -5.70 -10.30
N VAL A 168 6.12 -4.96 -9.89
CA VAL A 168 4.69 -5.21 -10.18
C VAL A 168 4.36 -5.39 -11.67
N TYR A 169 5.12 -4.78 -12.57
CA TYR A 169 4.85 -4.81 -14.01
C TYR A 169 5.67 -5.84 -14.78
N ARG A 170 6.69 -6.41 -14.15
CA ARG A 170 7.75 -7.17 -14.85
C ARG A 170 7.20 -8.24 -15.79
N ASP A 171 6.44 -9.18 -15.26
CA ASP A 171 5.98 -10.34 -16.01
C ASP A 171 5.09 -9.92 -17.18
N PHE A 172 4.19 -8.97 -16.95
CA PHE A 172 3.30 -8.47 -17.99
C PHE A 172 4.05 -7.69 -19.09
N PHE A 173 4.94 -6.78 -18.72
CA PHE A 173 5.64 -5.97 -19.73
C PHE A 173 6.65 -6.79 -20.51
N GLN A 174 7.27 -7.80 -19.91
CA GLN A 174 8.07 -8.79 -20.63
C GLN A 174 7.23 -9.64 -21.59
N ALA A 175 6.00 -10.00 -21.20
CA ALA A 175 5.04 -10.68 -22.08
C ALA A 175 4.57 -9.79 -23.25
N LEU A 176 4.73 -8.46 -23.14
CA LEU A 176 4.56 -7.50 -24.24
C LEU A 176 5.86 -7.19 -25.00
N ASN A 177 6.92 -7.97 -24.79
CA ASN A 177 8.25 -7.82 -25.42
C ASN A 177 8.99 -6.51 -25.04
N ALA A 178 8.65 -5.88 -23.92
CA ALA A 178 9.36 -4.69 -23.46
C ALA A 178 10.77 -5.04 -22.93
N ASN A 179 11.72 -4.14 -23.17
CA ASN A 179 12.97 -4.12 -22.43
C ASN A 179 12.77 -3.36 -21.12
N VAL A 180 12.68 -4.08 -19.98
CA VAL A 180 12.27 -3.52 -18.71
C VAL A 180 13.43 -3.06 -17.83
N ILE A 181 13.33 -1.84 -17.27
CA ILE A 181 14.34 -1.22 -16.40
C ILE A 181 13.67 -0.88 -15.06
N THR A 182 14.13 -1.49 -13.98
CA THR A 182 13.61 -1.20 -12.62
C THR A 182 14.25 0.06 -12.07
N THR A 183 13.40 1.03 -11.70
CA THR A 183 13.85 2.32 -11.16
C THR A 183 12.83 2.85 -10.14
N PRO A 184 13.26 3.39 -8.98
CA PRO A 184 12.37 4.01 -8.03
C PRO A 184 11.66 5.24 -8.62
N PRO A 185 10.46 5.61 -8.14
CA PRO A 185 9.69 6.71 -8.72
C PRO A 185 10.44 8.04 -8.80
N GLY A 186 11.26 8.37 -7.81
CA GLY A 186 11.99 9.65 -7.79
C GLY A 186 13.01 9.84 -8.92
N GLU A 187 13.38 8.79 -9.63
CA GLU A 187 14.39 8.83 -10.72
C GLU A 187 13.77 8.82 -12.13
N VAL A 188 12.46 8.61 -12.24
CA VAL A 188 11.80 8.37 -13.55
C VAL A 188 11.82 9.61 -14.42
N TYR A 189 11.59 10.80 -13.86
CA TYR A 189 11.66 12.06 -14.64
C TYR A 189 13.00 12.19 -15.37
N THR A 190 14.10 12.03 -14.65
CA THR A 190 15.45 12.11 -15.21
C THR A 190 15.72 10.98 -16.22
N ALA A 191 15.22 9.78 -15.98
CA ALA A 191 15.37 8.65 -16.92
C ALA A 191 14.63 8.91 -18.24
N LEU A 192 13.42 9.50 -18.20
CA LEU A 192 12.66 9.92 -19.37
C LEU A 192 13.37 11.06 -20.11
N GLU A 193 13.81 12.08 -19.37
CA GLU A 193 14.48 13.26 -19.92
C GLU A 193 15.77 12.91 -20.68
N ARG A 194 16.55 11.95 -20.14
CA ARG A 194 17.81 11.48 -20.75
C ARG A 194 17.61 10.37 -21.79
N GLY A 195 16.39 9.95 -22.06
CA GLY A 195 16.10 8.86 -22.99
C GLY A 195 16.62 7.49 -22.55
N VAL A 196 16.87 7.30 -21.25
CA VAL A 196 17.20 6.00 -20.66
C VAL A 196 16.03 5.05 -20.80
N VAL A 197 14.80 5.59 -20.68
CA VAL A 197 13.55 4.86 -20.90
C VAL A 197 12.65 5.62 -21.89
N ASP A 198 11.83 4.86 -22.63
CA ASP A 198 10.86 5.37 -23.59
C ASP A 198 9.45 5.51 -22.98
N GLY A 199 9.25 4.97 -21.78
CA GLY A 199 7.97 4.97 -21.10
C GLY A 199 8.05 4.32 -19.73
N TYR A 200 6.89 4.15 -19.10
CA TYR A 200 6.80 3.62 -17.74
C TYR A 200 5.42 3.01 -17.44
N GLY A 201 5.36 2.17 -16.40
CA GLY A 201 4.12 1.76 -15.76
C GLY A 201 3.83 2.65 -14.55
N TRP A 202 2.57 3.10 -14.42
CA TRP A 202 2.08 3.87 -13.27
C TRP A 202 0.55 3.81 -13.16
N PRO A 203 -0.03 4.00 -11.94
CA PRO A 203 -1.47 4.17 -11.80
C PRO A 203 -2.01 5.35 -12.61
N ILE A 204 -3.32 5.40 -12.78
CA ILE A 204 -3.99 6.52 -13.49
C ILE A 204 -3.69 7.87 -12.85
N GLY A 205 -3.55 7.93 -11.54
CA GLY A 205 -3.24 9.15 -10.81
C GLY A 205 -1.77 9.30 -10.43
N GLY A 206 -1.34 10.54 -10.22
CA GLY A 206 -0.06 10.90 -9.62
C GLY A 206 1.09 11.25 -10.57
N ILE A 207 0.92 11.17 -11.89
CA ILE A 207 2.00 11.55 -12.83
C ILE A 207 2.33 13.04 -12.76
N PHE A 208 1.36 13.90 -12.45
CA PHE A 208 1.57 15.34 -12.28
C PHE A 208 2.31 15.67 -10.98
N ASP A 209 2.13 14.89 -9.92
CA ASP A 209 2.86 15.08 -8.67
C ASP A 209 4.38 14.93 -8.86
N LEU A 210 4.76 14.13 -9.86
CA LEU A 210 6.13 13.77 -10.21
C LEU A 210 6.63 14.47 -11.49
N LYS A 211 5.81 15.35 -12.09
CA LYS A 211 6.08 16.08 -13.35
C LYS A 211 6.34 15.16 -14.55
N TRP A 212 5.88 13.91 -14.50
CA TRP A 212 6.11 12.97 -15.61
C TRP A 212 5.25 13.28 -16.82
N ASP A 213 4.14 14.02 -16.63
CA ASP A 213 3.29 14.55 -17.69
C ASP A 213 4.08 15.37 -18.71
N GLU A 214 5.10 16.15 -18.29
CA GLU A 214 5.97 16.91 -19.18
C GLU A 214 6.75 16.06 -20.20
N LYS A 215 6.95 14.79 -19.89
CA LYS A 215 7.74 13.82 -20.70
C LYS A 215 6.89 12.70 -21.29
N THR A 216 5.56 12.78 -21.16
CA THR A 216 4.63 11.69 -21.57
C THR A 216 3.79 12.15 -22.77
N LYS A 217 3.70 11.30 -23.80
CA LYS A 217 2.89 11.57 -25.01
C LYS A 217 1.64 10.70 -25.11
N PHE A 218 1.72 9.48 -24.63
CA PHE A 218 0.66 8.49 -24.81
C PHE A 218 0.37 7.73 -23.51
N ARG A 219 -0.90 7.42 -23.28
CA ARG A 219 -1.39 6.48 -22.27
C ARG A 219 -2.14 5.37 -22.98
N ILE A 220 -1.90 4.12 -22.59
CA ILE A 220 -2.62 2.97 -23.13
C ILE A 220 -3.82 2.65 -22.24
N ASP A 221 -5.00 2.59 -22.87
CA ASP A 221 -6.27 2.19 -22.26
C ASP A 221 -6.79 0.87 -22.90
N PRO A 222 -7.49 0.03 -22.15
CA PRO A 222 -7.81 0.20 -20.73
C PRO A 222 -6.59 0.01 -19.84
N GLY A 223 -6.73 0.39 -18.56
CA GLY A 223 -5.79 0.02 -17.53
C GLY A 223 -5.86 -1.48 -17.22
N PHE A 224 -4.92 -1.96 -16.42
CA PHE A 224 -4.77 -3.34 -15.98
C PHE A 224 -4.42 -3.37 -14.50
N TYR A 225 -4.69 -4.46 -13.79
CA TYR A 225 -4.50 -4.61 -12.35
C TYR A 225 -5.14 -3.46 -11.54
N ASP A 226 -4.95 -3.45 -10.24
CA ASP A 226 -5.34 -2.34 -9.37
C ASP A 226 -4.19 -1.94 -8.46
N ALA A 227 -3.91 -0.64 -8.39
CA ALA A 227 -2.90 -0.14 -7.48
C ALA A 227 -3.37 -0.34 -6.04
N GLU A 228 -2.52 -0.98 -5.27
CA GLU A 228 -2.69 -1.20 -3.85
C GLU A 228 -1.68 -0.33 -3.11
N VAL A 229 -2.16 0.56 -2.25
CA VAL A 229 -1.33 1.21 -1.24
C VAL A 229 -1.90 0.88 0.12
N SER A 230 -1.05 0.34 0.97
CA SER A 230 -1.44 -0.18 2.28
C SER A 230 -0.66 0.42 3.42
N ILE A 231 -1.22 0.23 4.60
CA ILE A 231 -0.54 0.44 5.87
C ILE A 231 -0.14 -0.93 6.40
N VAL A 232 1.17 -1.12 6.57
CA VAL A 232 1.75 -2.32 7.17
C VAL A 232 2.52 -1.94 8.43
N MET A 233 2.51 -2.82 9.42
CA MET A 233 3.17 -2.61 10.71
C MET A 233 4.11 -3.78 11.03
N ASN A 234 5.23 -3.51 11.66
CA ASN A 234 6.07 -4.55 12.22
C ASN A 234 5.26 -5.44 13.18
N LEU A 235 5.30 -6.75 12.98
CA LEU A 235 4.48 -7.70 13.73
C LEU A 235 4.83 -7.73 15.21
N ASP A 236 6.10 -7.60 15.57
CA ASP A 236 6.52 -7.61 16.97
C ASP A 236 6.07 -6.32 17.67
N ALA A 237 6.11 -5.17 16.98
CA ALA A 237 5.55 -3.93 17.48
C ALA A 237 4.03 -4.05 17.66
N TYR A 238 3.30 -4.65 16.70
CA TYR A 238 1.87 -4.89 16.81
C TYR A 238 1.51 -5.82 17.98
N LYS A 239 2.28 -6.89 18.20
CA LYS A 239 2.07 -7.82 19.31
C LYS A 239 2.22 -7.15 20.68
N ARG A 240 3.10 -6.16 20.82
CA ARG A 240 3.31 -5.41 22.07
C ARG A 240 2.19 -4.43 22.40
N LEU A 241 1.32 -4.09 21.44
CA LEU A 241 0.18 -3.22 21.71
C LEU A 241 -0.82 -3.90 22.66
N THR A 242 -1.33 -3.12 23.62
CA THR A 242 -2.42 -3.56 24.50
C THR A 242 -3.73 -3.76 23.72
N PRO A 243 -4.70 -4.50 24.26
CA PRO A 243 -6.02 -4.64 23.62
C PRO A 243 -6.69 -3.30 23.30
N ALA A 244 -6.58 -2.30 24.17
CA ALA A 244 -7.14 -0.97 23.96
C ALA A 244 -6.44 -0.23 22.80
N GLN A 245 -5.09 -0.33 22.70
CA GLN A 245 -4.33 0.27 21.62
C GLN A 245 -4.64 -0.42 20.27
N LYS A 246 -4.78 -1.74 20.24
CA LYS A 246 -5.19 -2.49 19.05
C LYS A 246 -6.58 -2.09 18.58
N ALA A 247 -7.55 -2.05 19.49
CA ALA A 247 -8.93 -1.64 19.17
C ALA A 247 -9.00 -0.20 18.64
N PHE A 248 -8.21 0.72 19.22
CA PHE A 248 -8.08 2.08 18.71
C PHE A 248 -7.47 2.10 17.30
N LEU A 249 -6.37 1.39 17.09
CA LEU A 249 -5.69 1.30 15.78
C LEU A 249 -6.63 0.71 14.72
N ASP A 250 -7.32 -0.37 15.01
CA ASP A 250 -8.27 -1.01 14.10
C ASP A 250 -9.40 -0.06 13.69
N LYS A 251 -9.96 0.69 14.65
CA LYS A 251 -10.95 1.75 14.38
C LYS A 251 -10.40 2.79 13.41
N GLN A 252 -9.16 3.24 13.61
CA GLN A 252 -8.54 4.25 12.76
C GLN A 252 -8.21 3.70 11.36
N MET A 253 -7.82 2.43 11.24
CA MET A 253 -7.58 1.77 9.95
C MET A 253 -8.88 1.64 9.15
N LEU A 254 -9.99 1.25 9.76
CA LEU A 254 -11.29 1.23 9.09
C LEU A 254 -11.75 2.63 8.66
N ALA A 255 -11.47 3.67 9.45
CA ALA A 255 -11.73 5.04 9.08
C ALA A 255 -10.88 5.50 7.88
N LEU A 256 -9.64 5.02 7.76
CA LEU A 256 -8.77 5.28 6.61
C LEU A 256 -9.32 4.60 5.35
N GLU A 257 -9.72 3.33 5.44
CA GLU A 257 -10.32 2.58 4.32
C GLU A 257 -11.65 3.19 3.84
N ALA A 258 -12.45 3.76 4.75
CA ALA A 258 -13.69 4.46 4.39
C ALA A 258 -13.46 5.67 3.46
N MET A 259 -12.23 6.17 3.34
CA MET A 259 -11.86 7.24 2.42
C MET A 259 -11.61 6.74 0.98
N ASN A 260 -11.64 5.44 0.71
CA ASN A 260 -11.32 4.84 -0.60
C ASN A 260 -12.28 5.26 -1.72
N GLY A 261 -13.51 5.67 -1.39
CA GLY A 261 -14.44 6.23 -2.38
C GLY A 261 -13.91 7.43 -3.16
N PHE A 262 -12.95 8.17 -2.60
CA PHE A 262 -12.28 9.27 -3.29
C PHE A 262 -11.54 8.81 -4.56
N TRP A 263 -10.91 7.65 -4.53
CA TRP A 263 -9.97 7.24 -5.58
C TRP A 263 -10.64 7.00 -6.93
N ALA A 264 -11.88 6.51 -6.94
CA ALA A 264 -12.61 6.30 -8.19
C ALA A 264 -12.91 7.62 -8.93
N THR A 265 -13.26 8.69 -8.19
CA THR A 265 -13.45 10.03 -8.75
C THR A 265 -12.11 10.64 -9.17
N TYR A 266 -11.11 10.58 -8.29
CA TYR A 266 -9.77 11.07 -8.57
C TYR A 266 -9.18 10.46 -9.85
N GLY A 267 -9.32 9.15 -10.06
CA GLY A 267 -8.83 8.50 -11.29
C GLY A 267 -9.49 9.03 -12.56
N LYS A 268 -10.80 9.33 -12.52
CA LYS A 268 -11.53 9.95 -13.66
C LYS A 268 -11.03 11.37 -13.93
N ASP A 269 -10.84 12.16 -12.88
CA ASP A 269 -10.37 13.55 -12.99
C ASP A 269 -8.93 13.60 -13.52
N GLU A 270 -8.06 12.68 -13.06
CA GLU A 270 -6.69 12.57 -13.55
C GLU A 270 -6.64 12.12 -15.02
N ALA A 271 -7.51 11.19 -15.45
CA ALA A 271 -7.61 10.81 -16.86
C ALA A 271 -7.96 12.01 -17.74
N ALA A 272 -8.98 12.79 -17.36
CA ALA A 272 -9.39 14.00 -18.07
C ALA A 272 -8.29 15.08 -18.05
N ARG A 273 -7.59 15.23 -16.92
CA ARG A 273 -6.46 16.16 -16.79
C ARG A 273 -5.31 15.79 -17.72
N GLN A 274 -5.00 14.49 -17.86
CA GLN A 274 -3.98 13.99 -18.78
C GLN A 274 -4.34 14.31 -20.24
N GLU A 275 -5.59 14.08 -20.66
CA GLU A 275 -6.05 14.42 -22.01
C GLU A 275 -5.95 15.93 -22.27
N LYS A 276 -6.35 16.76 -21.30
CA LYS A 276 -6.22 18.22 -21.38
C LYS A 276 -4.77 18.69 -21.44
N ALA A 277 -3.84 17.97 -20.82
CA ALA A 277 -2.41 18.22 -20.92
C ALA A 277 -1.78 17.75 -22.25
N GLY A 278 -2.56 17.16 -23.15
CA GLY A 278 -2.11 16.70 -24.47
C GLY A 278 -1.62 15.26 -24.52
N ILE A 279 -1.78 14.48 -23.45
CA ILE A 279 -1.46 13.06 -23.44
C ILE A 279 -2.55 12.32 -24.23
N GLN A 280 -2.16 11.69 -25.33
CA GLN A 280 -3.09 10.99 -26.21
C GLN A 280 -3.40 9.60 -25.68
N THR A 281 -4.67 9.24 -25.64
CA THR A 281 -5.09 7.89 -25.25
C THR A 281 -5.01 6.93 -26.44
N ILE A 282 -4.25 5.85 -26.29
CA ILE A 282 -4.19 4.73 -27.23
C ILE A 282 -5.22 3.69 -26.79
N ARG A 283 -6.13 3.34 -27.69
CA ARG A 283 -7.08 2.23 -27.51
C ARG A 283 -6.92 1.26 -28.66
N PHE A 284 -6.80 -0.02 -28.33
CA PHE A 284 -6.83 -1.09 -29.34
C PHE A 284 -8.29 -1.39 -29.74
N ASP A 285 -8.45 -2.15 -30.82
CA ASP A 285 -9.76 -2.71 -31.13
C ASP A 285 -10.25 -3.68 -30.04
N ALA A 286 -11.45 -4.20 -30.16
CA ALA A 286 -12.04 -5.05 -29.12
C ALA A 286 -11.21 -6.33 -28.88
N ALA A 287 -10.68 -6.94 -29.94
CA ALA A 287 -9.85 -8.14 -29.86
C ALA A 287 -8.48 -7.83 -29.20
N GLY A 288 -7.82 -6.75 -29.60
CA GLY A 288 -6.56 -6.29 -29.04
C GLY A 288 -6.70 -5.87 -27.57
N THR A 289 -7.80 -5.20 -27.22
CA THR A 289 -8.12 -4.83 -25.84
C THR A 289 -8.28 -6.07 -24.95
N LYS A 290 -9.05 -7.05 -25.40
CA LYS A 290 -9.21 -8.32 -24.68
C LYS A 290 -7.87 -9.03 -24.50
N ALA A 291 -7.12 -9.17 -25.58
CA ALA A 291 -5.80 -9.83 -25.56
C ALA A 291 -4.81 -9.10 -24.61
N PHE A 292 -4.86 -7.77 -24.54
CA PHE A 292 -4.04 -6.98 -23.63
C PHE A 292 -4.36 -7.26 -22.15
N VAL A 293 -5.65 -7.23 -21.79
CA VAL A 293 -6.10 -7.46 -20.41
C VAL A 293 -5.88 -8.91 -19.98
N ASP A 294 -6.26 -9.88 -20.83
CA ASP A 294 -6.04 -11.31 -20.57
C ASP A 294 -4.55 -11.59 -20.31
N LYS A 295 -3.68 -11.06 -21.19
CA LYS A 295 -2.22 -11.24 -21.04
C LYS A 295 -1.69 -10.65 -19.74
N ALA A 296 -2.25 -9.53 -19.26
CA ALA A 296 -1.86 -8.94 -18.00
C ALA A 296 -2.17 -9.89 -16.83
N TYR A 297 -3.41 -10.35 -16.73
CA TYR A 297 -3.84 -11.23 -15.64
C TYR A 297 -3.22 -12.63 -15.72
N ASP A 298 -3.03 -13.18 -16.93
CA ASP A 298 -2.34 -14.46 -17.12
C ASP A 298 -0.87 -14.39 -16.68
N ALA A 299 -0.17 -13.33 -17.05
CA ALA A 299 1.22 -13.10 -16.62
C ALA A 299 1.29 -12.91 -15.10
N GLY A 300 0.40 -12.08 -14.52
CA GLY A 300 0.38 -11.81 -13.09
C GLY A 300 0.07 -13.06 -12.25
N TRP A 301 -1.02 -13.76 -12.57
CA TRP A 301 -1.35 -14.99 -11.85
C TRP A 301 -0.34 -16.11 -12.12
N GLY A 302 0.23 -16.18 -13.33
CA GLY A 302 1.31 -17.12 -13.65
C GLY A 302 2.56 -16.91 -12.79
N GLY A 303 2.97 -15.65 -12.58
CA GLY A 303 4.04 -15.28 -11.66
C GLY A 303 3.72 -15.62 -10.20
N ALA A 304 2.50 -15.29 -9.75
CA ALA A 304 2.03 -15.59 -8.41
C ALA A 304 2.00 -17.11 -8.12
N MET A 305 1.50 -17.92 -9.07
CA MET A 305 1.46 -19.38 -8.96
C MET A 305 2.86 -20.01 -8.91
N LYS A 306 3.86 -19.41 -9.55
CA LYS A 306 5.25 -19.86 -9.44
C LYS A 306 5.87 -19.53 -8.08
N ALA A 307 5.58 -18.35 -7.54
CA ALA A 307 6.18 -17.88 -6.29
C ALA A 307 5.58 -18.56 -5.05
N ASN A 308 4.25 -18.69 -5.00
CA ASN A 308 3.54 -19.34 -3.89
C ASN A 308 2.19 -19.87 -4.39
N PRO A 309 2.13 -21.12 -4.90
CA PRO A 309 0.92 -21.66 -5.54
C PRO A 309 -0.26 -21.80 -4.56
N GLU A 310 -0.02 -22.13 -3.30
CA GLU A 310 -1.07 -22.28 -2.29
C GLU A 310 -1.77 -20.95 -2.02
N PHE A 311 -1.00 -19.92 -1.68
CA PHE A 311 -1.55 -18.60 -1.40
C PHE A 311 -2.15 -17.95 -2.65
N ALA A 312 -1.48 -18.06 -3.81
CA ALA A 312 -1.98 -17.51 -5.08
C ALA A 312 -3.35 -18.12 -5.45
N LYS A 313 -3.49 -19.43 -5.36
CA LYS A 313 -4.78 -20.13 -5.61
C LYS A 313 -5.86 -19.65 -4.65
N LYS A 314 -5.55 -19.59 -3.36
CA LYS A 314 -6.49 -19.14 -2.33
C LYS A 314 -6.91 -17.69 -2.57
N LEU A 315 -5.95 -16.79 -2.82
CA LEU A 315 -6.22 -15.37 -3.05
C LEU A 315 -7.07 -15.20 -4.32
N LYS A 316 -6.71 -15.88 -5.43
CA LYS A 316 -7.48 -15.84 -6.68
C LYS A 316 -8.93 -16.25 -6.46
N THR A 317 -9.16 -17.38 -5.77
CA THR A 317 -10.53 -17.86 -5.46
C THR A 317 -11.34 -16.86 -4.65
N LEU A 318 -10.72 -16.12 -3.73
CA LEU A 318 -11.40 -15.18 -2.84
C LEU A 318 -11.58 -13.79 -3.46
N THR A 319 -10.80 -13.41 -4.49
CA THR A 319 -10.70 -12.01 -4.93
C THR A 319 -10.88 -11.77 -6.41
N SER A 320 -10.98 -12.80 -7.28
CA SER A 320 -11.36 -12.64 -8.70
C SER A 320 -12.87 -12.54 -8.85
N LYS A 321 -13.30 -11.75 -9.86
CA LYS A 321 -14.71 -11.60 -10.30
C LYS A 321 -15.07 -12.56 -11.40
#